data_2a14e3a27d8012bea1dd9a0a9fff334d
#
_entry.id   2a14e3a27d8012bea1dd9a0a9fff334d
#
_cell.length_a   1.000
_cell.length_b   1.000
_cell.length_c   1.000
_cell.angle_alpha   90.00
_cell.angle_beta   90.00
_cell.angle_gamma   90.00
#
_symmetry.space_group_name_H-M   'P 1'
#
loop_
_entity.id
_entity.type
_entity.pdbx_description
1 polymer ?
#
loop_
_entity_poly.entity_id
_entity_poly.type
_entity_poly.pdbx_seq_one_letter_code
_entity_poly.pdbx_strand_id
1 'polypeptide(L)'
;LKEVVPNSIPAHLIEFNLGSSWIAPELYEEYVKDKTDVDVKFTAAGGTWFMKEPHWTDNEKNRSFGVHSDLLGKHIMGHELIEAAIQNKTITVSTTRKHYDGTSETITDKEATQACSSRIDEIRQEFKDWARNKMQSNPEMSDKIEQVYNDLFNNYVPIDIPSEYIPEHFGGATHNITLRPHQAKAVVRGTMQPLMLAHEVGTGKTFTLISTAMEMRRLGTARKPMIVVQNATVGQFVASAKELYPNAKILTLEDSDRNAEGRKNFYAKIRYNDWDMIVVPQSTFEFIPDSEERQMTFIQDKIEEKLTVLAKMKDADKSGRNLITRQAEKEVEQLKEELAELTTTLSEKRTAKDEKKRAVTKQNTEVKAREMLERRTDETENFDDMVIDALLIDEAHEYKHLGFATAMQRGVKGVDPSYSKKSQGVFLKTQAVLQKSHGRNVIFATGTPISNTAAEIWTFMRYLMPSETMKEYGIYYFDDFVRNFGNIQQMLEFTTSGKFKENNRFAGYIDLPELVRIWSSVSDTVRTKDAGGVSDKIPEMEGGKAQDLYLPQTTALRGIMKYVKAELEAYDKMSGKEKKENSHIPLTMYSIAKAAAVDARLVDETAEDDPNSKTNEAVRQTLRSLKETAS
;
A
#
# COMPACT_ATOMS: atom_id res chain seq x y z
N LEU A 1 7.40 -33.19 -13.36
CA LEU A 1 6.13 -32.50 -13.17
C LEU A 1 5.46 -32.87 -11.84
N LYS A 2 5.40 -34.15 -11.44
CA LYS A 2 4.78 -34.55 -10.15
C LYS A 2 5.45 -33.96 -8.90
N GLU A 3 6.71 -33.56 -8.97
CA GLU A 3 7.46 -32.93 -7.86
C GLU A 3 7.26 -31.40 -7.78
N VAL A 4 6.69 -30.81 -8.82
CA VAL A 4 6.53 -29.35 -8.95
C VAL A 4 5.07 -28.90 -8.79
N VAL A 5 4.11 -29.84 -8.83
CA VAL A 5 2.69 -29.56 -8.63
C VAL A 5 2.34 -29.85 -7.17
N PRO A 6 1.77 -28.87 -6.44
CA PRO A 6 1.32 -29.12 -5.07
C PRO A 6 0.29 -30.25 -5.01
N ASN A 7 0.24 -30.95 -3.89
CA ASN A 7 -0.88 -31.88 -3.65
C ASN A 7 -2.19 -31.11 -3.63
N SER A 8 -3.23 -31.65 -4.27
CA SER A 8 -4.55 -31.04 -4.24
C SER A 8 -5.04 -30.88 -2.80
N ILE A 9 -5.57 -29.68 -2.49
CA ILE A 9 -6.23 -29.40 -1.23
C ILE A 9 -7.68 -29.84 -1.39
N PRO A 10 -8.14 -30.84 -0.62
CA PRO A 10 -9.50 -31.36 -0.77
C PRO A 10 -10.55 -30.33 -0.30
N ALA A 11 -11.72 -30.35 -0.94
CA ALA A 11 -12.77 -29.35 -0.75
C ALA A 11 -13.16 -29.12 0.72
N HIS A 12 -13.14 -30.16 1.57
CA HIS A 12 -13.50 -30.03 2.99
C HIS A 12 -12.50 -29.21 3.83
N LEU A 13 -11.30 -28.94 3.30
CA LEU A 13 -10.29 -28.05 3.90
C LEU A 13 -10.29 -26.66 3.29
N ILE A 14 -11.09 -26.42 2.25
CA ILE A 14 -11.19 -25.13 1.59
C ILE A 14 -12.25 -24.29 2.30
N GLU A 15 -11.82 -23.15 2.83
CA GLU A 15 -12.71 -22.13 3.37
C GLU A 15 -12.70 -20.91 2.43
N PHE A 16 -13.85 -20.29 2.26
CA PHE A 16 -13.97 -19.07 1.48
C PHE A 16 -15.02 -18.14 2.11
N ASN A 17 -14.90 -16.86 1.81
CA ASN A 17 -15.78 -15.86 2.36
C ASN A 17 -16.96 -15.55 1.45
N LEU A 18 -18.02 -15.05 2.06
CA LEU A 18 -19.15 -14.51 1.32
C LEU A 18 -18.68 -13.32 0.46
N GLY A 19 -18.82 -13.45 -0.86
CA GLY A 19 -18.41 -12.45 -1.84
C GLY A 19 -17.06 -12.70 -2.50
N SER A 20 -16.34 -13.80 -2.19
CA SER A 20 -15.11 -14.18 -2.90
C SER A 20 -15.32 -14.20 -4.41
N SER A 21 -14.45 -13.54 -5.16
CA SER A 21 -14.65 -13.30 -6.61
C SER A 21 -14.50 -14.55 -7.46
N TRP A 22 -13.83 -15.58 -6.94
CA TRP A 22 -13.59 -16.85 -7.63
C TRP A 22 -14.72 -17.88 -7.47
N ILE A 23 -15.66 -17.60 -6.59
CA ILE A 23 -16.84 -18.44 -6.39
C ILE A 23 -17.93 -18.10 -7.42
N ALA A 24 -18.60 -19.13 -7.93
CA ALA A 24 -19.68 -18.97 -8.88
C ALA A 24 -20.88 -18.22 -8.26
N PRO A 25 -21.47 -17.22 -8.97
CA PRO A 25 -22.56 -16.39 -8.44
C PRO A 25 -23.80 -17.19 -8.00
N GLU A 26 -24.04 -18.35 -8.62
CA GLU A 26 -25.17 -19.22 -8.33
C GLU A 26 -25.17 -19.67 -6.86
N LEU A 27 -23.99 -19.83 -6.24
CA LEU A 27 -23.90 -20.19 -4.84
C LEU A 27 -24.45 -19.08 -3.92
N TYR A 28 -24.14 -17.84 -4.25
CA TYR A 28 -24.66 -16.68 -3.51
C TYR A 28 -26.14 -16.47 -3.72
N GLU A 29 -26.64 -16.70 -4.95
CA GLU A 29 -28.05 -16.68 -5.30
C GLU A 29 -28.84 -17.71 -4.48
N GLU A 30 -28.30 -18.92 -4.38
CA GLU A 30 -28.89 -20.00 -3.60
C GLU A 30 -28.89 -19.69 -2.10
N TYR A 31 -27.83 -19.08 -1.58
CA TYR A 31 -27.76 -18.65 -0.18
C TYR A 31 -28.81 -17.59 0.14
N VAL A 32 -28.95 -16.55 -0.70
CA VAL A 32 -29.98 -15.52 -0.53
C VAL A 32 -31.36 -16.14 -0.55
N LYS A 33 -31.64 -17.02 -1.51
CA LYS A 33 -32.94 -17.73 -1.61
C LYS A 33 -33.22 -18.56 -0.36
N ASP A 34 -32.22 -19.32 0.11
CA ASP A 34 -32.36 -20.16 1.30
C ASP A 34 -32.66 -19.32 2.56
N LYS A 35 -32.05 -18.16 2.72
CA LYS A 35 -32.20 -17.33 3.93
C LYS A 35 -33.38 -16.38 3.89
N THR A 36 -33.74 -15.88 2.73
CA THR A 36 -34.74 -14.78 2.61
C THR A 36 -35.95 -15.12 1.75
N ASP A 37 -35.95 -16.26 1.08
CA ASP A 37 -36.98 -16.62 0.07
C ASP A 37 -37.12 -15.60 -1.05
N VAL A 38 -36.03 -14.88 -1.40
CA VAL A 38 -35.99 -13.89 -2.48
C VAL A 38 -35.11 -14.43 -3.61
N ASP A 39 -35.64 -14.42 -4.83
CA ASP A 39 -34.87 -14.77 -6.02
C ASP A 39 -34.05 -13.56 -6.51
N VAL A 40 -32.73 -13.66 -6.41
CA VAL A 40 -31.79 -12.63 -6.87
C VAL A 40 -30.93 -13.17 -7.99
N LYS A 41 -30.30 -12.28 -8.73
CA LYS A 41 -29.21 -12.59 -9.65
C LYS A 41 -28.01 -11.74 -9.36
N PHE A 42 -26.84 -12.36 -9.28
CA PHE A 42 -25.58 -11.65 -9.12
C PHE A 42 -24.80 -11.61 -10.43
N THR A 43 -24.20 -10.47 -10.68
CA THR A 43 -23.27 -10.28 -11.81
C THR A 43 -21.97 -9.72 -11.26
N ALA A 44 -20.88 -10.42 -11.52
CA ALA A 44 -19.56 -9.90 -11.21
C ALA A 44 -19.11 -8.95 -12.31
N ALA A 45 -18.76 -7.74 -11.94
CA ALA A 45 -18.20 -6.80 -12.88
C ALA A 45 -17.03 -6.05 -12.20
N GLY A 46 -15.78 -6.33 -12.67
CA GLY A 46 -14.51 -5.76 -12.18
C GLY A 46 -14.40 -5.79 -10.67
N GLY A 47 -14.42 -6.97 -10.16
CA GLY A 47 -14.24 -7.18 -8.77
C GLY A 47 -15.38 -6.77 -7.84
N THR A 48 -16.55 -6.43 -8.34
CA THR A 48 -17.71 -6.11 -7.51
C THR A 48 -18.90 -6.95 -7.91
N TRP A 49 -19.59 -7.49 -6.92
CA TRP A 49 -20.85 -8.18 -7.11
C TRP A 49 -21.99 -7.17 -7.13
N PHE A 50 -22.80 -7.21 -8.15
CA PHE A 50 -24.01 -6.40 -8.27
C PHE A 50 -25.21 -7.32 -8.22
N MET A 51 -26.10 -7.04 -7.29
CA MET A 51 -27.38 -7.72 -7.20
C MET A 51 -28.38 -7.03 -8.14
N LYS A 52 -28.99 -7.79 -9.05
CA LYS A 52 -30.13 -7.30 -9.80
C LYS A 52 -31.32 -7.25 -8.85
N GLU A 53 -31.96 -6.09 -8.77
CA GLU A 53 -33.16 -5.91 -7.92
C GLU A 53 -34.21 -6.99 -8.21
N PRO A 54 -34.63 -7.72 -7.19
CA PRO A 54 -35.68 -8.73 -7.33
C PRO A 54 -37.02 -8.06 -7.56
N HIS A 55 -37.89 -8.72 -8.31
CA HIS A 55 -39.23 -8.20 -8.61
C HIS A 55 -40.14 -8.10 -7.39
N TRP A 56 -39.87 -8.91 -6.36
CA TRP A 56 -40.65 -8.93 -5.13
C TRP A 56 -39.76 -9.35 -3.96
N THR A 57 -39.68 -8.51 -2.94
CA THR A 57 -38.79 -8.68 -1.80
C THR A 57 -39.50 -8.74 -0.45
N ASP A 58 -40.75 -8.35 -0.42
CA ASP A 58 -41.49 -8.19 0.82
C ASP A 58 -42.19 -9.49 1.25
N ASN A 59 -41.46 -10.32 2.00
CA ASN A 59 -41.95 -11.53 2.63
C ASN A 59 -41.48 -11.62 4.09
N GLU A 60 -42.16 -12.46 4.89
CA GLU A 60 -41.90 -12.60 6.33
C GLU A 60 -40.49 -13.08 6.63
N LYS A 61 -39.99 -14.03 5.84
CA LYS A 61 -38.65 -14.59 6.02
C LYS A 61 -37.55 -13.54 5.77
N ASN A 62 -37.72 -12.73 4.74
CA ASN A 62 -36.79 -11.65 4.42
C ASN A 62 -36.84 -10.53 5.46
N ARG A 63 -38.01 -10.21 6.00
CA ARG A 63 -38.15 -9.26 7.10
C ARG A 63 -37.51 -9.79 8.38
N SER A 64 -37.79 -11.03 8.78
CA SER A 64 -37.23 -11.63 10.00
C SER A 64 -35.74 -11.78 9.97
N PHE A 65 -35.14 -11.94 8.79
CA PHE A 65 -33.68 -11.97 8.59
C PHE A 65 -33.04 -10.59 8.58
N GLY A 66 -33.84 -9.53 8.45
CA GLY A 66 -33.46 -8.13 8.38
C GLY A 66 -33.28 -7.45 9.75
N VAL A 67 -33.18 -6.12 9.74
CA VAL A 67 -33.11 -5.26 10.92
C VAL A 67 -34.16 -4.17 10.86
N HIS A 68 -34.88 -3.94 11.95
CA HIS A 68 -35.87 -2.86 12.07
C HIS A 68 -35.30 -1.65 12.80
N SER A 69 -35.61 -0.46 12.32
CA SER A 69 -35.33 0.80 12.99
C SER A 69 -36.62 1.35 13.58
N ASP A 70 -36.78 1.26 14.89
CA ASP A 70 -37.95 1.82 15.59
C ASP A 70 -37.96 3.35 15.50
N LEU A 71 -36.80 3.98 15.53
CA LEU A 71 -36.66 5.45 15.45
C LEU A 71 -37.16 6.02 14.12
N LEU A 72 -36.92 5.32 13.01
CA LEU A 72 -37.22 5.80 11.66
C LEU A 72 -38.40 5.07 11.04
N GLY A 73 -38.96 4.05 11.70
CA GLY A 73 -40.02 3.20 11.14
C GLY A 73 -39.59 2.51 9.85
N LYS A 74 -38.28 2.24 9.67
CA LYS A 74 -37.69 1.68 8.46
C LYS A 74 -37.23 0.27 8.71
N HIS A 75 -37.48 -0.61 7.76
CA HIS A 75 -36.97 -1.98 7.79
C HIS A 75 -35.87 -2.16 6.75
N ILE A 76 -34.71 -2.69 7.17
CA ILE A 76 -33.65 -3.10 6.29
C ILE A 76 -33.82 -4.60 6.05
N MET A 77 -34.04 -4.99 4.82
CA MET A 77 -34.38 -6.36 4.46
C MET A 77 -33.17 -7.29 4.52
N GLY A 78 -33.39 -8.58 4.75
CA GLY A 78 -32.34 -9.57 4.85
C GLY A 78 -31.47 -9.67 3.60
N HIS A 79 -32.06 -9.62 2.40
CA HIS A 79 -31.31 -9.64 1.15
C HIS A 79 -30.40 -8.40 0.97
N GLU A 80 -30.81 -7.22 1.48
CA GLU A 80 -29.98 -6.01 1.48
C GLU A 80 -28.76 -6.16 2.41
N LEU A 81 -28.93 -6.82 3.56
CA LEU A 81 -27.83 -7.14 4.48
C LEU A 81 -26.86 -8.16 3.88
N ILE A 82 -27.38 -9.19 3.20
CA ILE A 82 -26.55 -10.17 2.51
C ILE A 82 -25.79 -9.50 1.35
N GLU A 83 -26.44 -8.62 0.57
CA GLU A 83 -25.76 -7.86 -0.47
C GLU A 83 -24.63 -7.00 0.10
N ALA A 84 -24.91 -6.28 1.20
CA ALA A 84 -23.90 -5.48 1.89
C ALA A 84 -22.73 -6.34 2.39
N ALA A 85 -22.99 -7.54 2.91
CA ALA A 85 -21.98 -8.51 3.33
C ALA A 85 -21.10 -8.97 2.15
N ILE A 86 -21.71 -9.30 0.99
CA ILE A 86 -21.05 -9.70 -0.25
C ILE A 86 -20.16 -8.57 -0.80
N GLN A 87 -20.65 -7.33 -0.71
CA GLN A 87 -19.94 -6.16 -1.23
C GLN A 87 -18.93 -5.56 -0.24
N ASN A 88 -18.76 -6.15 0.94
CA ASN A 88 -17.96 -5.57 2.03
C ASN A 88 -18.37 -4.12 2.39
N LYS A 89 -19.67 -3.84 2.34
CA LYS A 89 -20.24 -2.54 2.68
C LYS A 89 -20.84 -2.56 4.06
N THR A 90 -20.97 -1.37 4.66
CA THR A 90 -21.73 -1.14 5.88
C THR A 90 -23.02 -0.38 5.53
N ILE A 91 -24.08 -0.66 6.25
CA ILE A 91 -25.36 0.02 6.07
C ILE A 91 -25.51 1.06 7.17
N THR A 92 -25.67 2.33 6.79
CA THR A 92 -26.05 3.41 7.70
C THR A 92 -27.55 3.65 7.60
N VAL A 93 -28.25 3.43 8.69
CA VAL A 93 -29.71 3.61 8.74
C VAL A 93 -30.03 5.07 9.00
N SER A 94 -30.44 5.79 7.96
CA SER A 94 -30.70 7.23 8.05
C SER A 94 -31.88 7.65 7.15
N THR A 95 -32.45 8.81 7.47
CA THR A 95 -33.43 9.50 6.64
C THR A 95 -33.08 10.97 6.52
N THR A 96 -33.35 11.58 5.37
CA THR A 96 -33.12 13.02 5.16
C THR A 96 -34.42 13.75 5.16
N ARG A 97 -34.64 14.62 6.14
CA ARG A 97 -35.82 15.49 6.24
C ARG A 97 -35.48 16.84 5.61
N LYS A 98 -36.25 17.27 4.64
CA LYS A 98 -36.15 18.61 4.05
C LYS A 98 -37.03 19.57 4.82
N HIS A 99 -36.48 20.71 5.23
CA HIS A 99 -37.20 21.78 5.85
C HIS A 99 -37.78 22.76 4.81
N TYR A 100 -38.79 23.52 5.21
CA TYR A 100 -39.46 24.51 4.33
C TYR A 100 -38.52 25.64 3.87
N ASP A 101 -37.44 25.90 4.60
CA ASP A 101 -36.41 26.90 4.28
C ASP A 101 -35.37 26.41 3.26
N GLY A 102 -35.55 25.20 2.71
CA GLY A 102 -34.62 24.59 1.74
C GLY A 102 -33.42 23.89 2.38
N THR A 103 -33.29 23.92 3.71
CA THR A 103 -32.25 23.14 4.43
C THR A 103 -32.66 21.68 4.52
N SER A 104 -31.71 20.80 4.66
CA SER A 104 -31.94 19.36 4.86
C SER A 104 -31.19 18.87 6.09
N GLU A 105 -31.90 18.14 6.95
CA GLU A 105 -31.31 17.46 8.11
C GLU A 105 -31.30 15.96 7.88
N THR A 106 -30.18 15.32 8.14
CA THR A 106 -30.06 13.87 8.10
C THR A 106 -30.10 13.30 9.51
N ILE A 107 -31.17 12.55 9.79
CA ILE A 107 -31.36 11.85 11.06
C ILE A 107 -30.84 10.43 10.88
N THR A 108 -29.85 10.02 11.68
CA THR A 108 -29.25 8.68 11.66
C THR A 108 -29.65 7.93 12.91
N ASP A 109 -30.19 6.72 12.72
CA ASP A 109 -30.42 5.76 13.80
C ASP A 109 -29.12 4.96 14.03
N LYS A 110 -28.47 5.26 15.15
CA LYS A 110 -27.20 4.62 15.50
C LYS A 110 -27.37 3.17 15.97
N GLU A 111 -28.45 2.89 16.70
CA GLU A 111 -28.75 1.55 17.22
C GLU A 111 -29.05 0.59 16.07
N ALA A 112 -29.93 0.98 15.14
CA ALA A 112 -30.22 0.20 13.96
C ALA A 112 -29.00 0.05 13.02
N THR A 113 -28.16 1.09 12.92
CA THR A 113 -26.90 1.03 12.15
C THR A 113 -25.94 0.00 12.76
N GLN A 114 -25.80 -0.01 14.08
CA GLN A 114 -24.96 -0.99 14.77
C GLN A 114 -25.54 -2.40 14.67
N ALA A 115 -26.85 -2.55 14.80
CA ALA A 115 -27.54 -3.83 14.60
C ALA A 115 -27.32 -4.38 13.19
N CYS A 116 -27.37 -3.54 12.15
CA CYS A 116 -27.02 -3.93 10.78
C CYS A 116 -25.58 -4.44 10.67
N SER A 117 -24.62 -3.74 11.30
CA SER A 117 -23.21 -4.15 11.27
C SER A 117 -22.98 -5.50 11.96
N SER A 118 -23.55 -5.69 13.15
CA SER A 118 -23.49 -6.96 13.87
C SER A 118 -24.12 -8.09 13.06
N ARG A 119 -25.28 -7.81 12.43
CA ARG A 119 -25.99 -8.80 11.61
C ARG A 119 -25.19 -9.17 10.35
N ILE A 120 -24.51 -8.22 9.71
CA ILE A 120 -23.62 -8.47 8.58
C ILE A 120 -22.48 -9.43 8.98
N ASP A 121 -21.89 -9.24 10.15
CA ASP A 121 -20.82 -10.13 10.63
C ASP A 121 -21.34 -11.53 10.96
N GLU A 122 -22.53 -11.64 11.56
CA GLU A 122 -23.21 -12.93 11.75
C GLU A 122 -23.50 -13.63 10.42
N ILE A 123 -24.01 -12.91 9.40
CA ILE A 123 -24.28 -13.42 8.06
C ILE A 123 -23.02 -14.01 7.43
N ARG A 124 -21.87 -13.34 7.57
CA ARG A 124 -20.59 -13.85 7.06
C ARG A 124 -20.19 -15.18 7.72
N GLN A 125 -20.43 -15.30 9.01
CA GLN A 125 -20.15 -16.54 9.72
C GLN A 125 -21.15 -17.64 9.39
N GLU A 126 -22.45 -17.34 9.36
CA GLU A 126 -23.52 -18.26 8.97
C GLU A 126 -23.31 -18.80 7.54
N PHE A 127 -22.79 -17.95 6.63
CA PHE A 127 -22.48 -18.38 5.26
C PHE A 127 -21.40 -19.47 5.23
N LYS A 128 -20.33 -19.33 6.02
CA LYS A 128 -19.28 -20.35 6.07
C LYS A 128 -19.82 -21.73 6.48
N ASP A 129 -20.65 -21.75 7.51
CA ASP A 129 -21.26 -23.00 7.98
C ASP A 129 -22.26 -23.55 6.96
N TRP A 130 -23.05 -22.68 6.35
CA TRP A 130 -23.98 -23.07 5.30
C TRP A 130 -23.26 -23.63 4.06
N ALA A 131 -22.20 -22.96 3.60
CA ALA A 131 -21.41 -23.39 2.44
C ALA A 131 -20.73 -24.73 2.71
N ARG A 132 -20.17 -24.94 3.91
CA ARG A 132 -19.58 -26.23 4.32
C ARG A 132 -20.60 -27.36 4.28
N ASN A 133 -21.79 -27.14 4.83
CA ASN A 133 -22.88 -28.13 4.80
C ASN A 133 -23.34 -28.42 3.36
N LYS A 134 -23.39 -27.36 2.53
CA LYS A 134 -23.78 -27.49 1.13
C LYS A 134 -22.77 -28.30 0.32
N MET A 135 -21.48 -28.07 0.50
CA MET A 135 -20.40 -28.87 -0.12
C MET A 135 -20.49 -30.34 0.29
N GLN A 136 -20.77 -30.64 1.56
CA GLN A 136 -20.93 -32.01 2.04
C GLN A 136 -22.12 -32.73 1.39
N SER A 137 -23.19 -32.00 1.07
CA SER A 137 -24.42 -32.58 0.49
C SER A 137 -24.43 -32.59 -1.05
N ASN A 138 -23.50 -31.87 -1.71
CA ASN A 138 -23.42 -31.73 -3.17
C ASN A 138 -22.00 -32.02 -3.68
N PRO A 139 -21.71 -33.28 -4.06
CA PRO A 139 -20.39 -33.67 -4.55
C PRO A 139 -19.92 -32.90 -5.80
N GLU A 140 -20.82 -32.65 -6.76
CA GLU A 140 -20.47 -31.95 -8.00
C GLU A 140 -19.99 -30.50 -7.70
N MET A 141 -20.66 -29.82 -6.80
CA MET A 141 -20.28 -28.49 -6.34
C MET A 141 -18.95 -28.55 -5.57
N SER A 142 -18.77 -29.56 -4.73
CA SER A 142 -17.53 -29.80 -3.98
C SER A 142 -16.33 -29.97 -4.92
N ASP A 143 -16.45 -30.84 -5.92
CA ASP A 143 -15.42 -31.09 -6.92
C ASP A 143 -15.06 -29.82 -7.73
N LYS A 144 -16.08 -29.05 -8.11
CA LYS A 144 -15.88 -27.79 -8.83
C LYS A 144 -15.15 -26.73 -8.00
N ILE A 145 -15.50 -26.60 -6.72
CA ILE A 145 -14.81 -25.67 -5.79
C ILE A 145 -13.36 -26.13 -5.58
N GLU A 146 -13.15 -27.44 -5.36
CA GLU A 146 -11.81 -28.01 -5.22
C GLU A 146 -10.95 -27.73 -6.45
N GLN A 147 -11.47 -27.97 -7.64
CA GLN A 147 -10.76 -27.71 -8.88
C GLN A 147 -10.40 -26.21 -9.02
N VAL A 148 -11.38 -25.32 -8.93
CA VAL A 148 -11.14 -23.86 -9.10
C VAL A 148 -10.17 -23.34 -8.06
N TYR A 149 -10.28 -23.78 -6.81
CA TYR A 149 -9.37 -23.37 -5.75
C TYR A 149 -7.92 -23.81 -6.02
N ASN A 150 -7.74 -25.08 -6.37
CA ASN A 150 -6.40 -25.61 -6.63
C ASN A 150 -5.78 -24.98 -7.89
N ASP A 151 -6.59 -24.73 -8.93
CA ASP A 151 -6.13 -24.07 -10.14
C ASP A 151 -5.71 -22.61 -9.89
N LEU A 152 -6.40 -21.89 -8.99
CA LEU A 152 -6.11 -20.50 -8.70
C LEU A 152 -5.03 -20.33 -7.61
N PHE A 153 -5.15 -21.01 -6.48
CA PHE A 153 -4.38 -20.72 -5.29
C PHE A 153 -3.38 -21.81 -4.90
N ASN A 154 -3.45 -22.99 -5.51
CA ASN A 154 -2.56 -24.10 -5.20
C ASN A 154 -1.76 -24.59 -6.42
N ASN A 155 -1.54 -23.71 -7.37
CA ASN A 155 -0.81 -23.97 -8.61
C ASN A 155 0.69 -23.60 -8.53
N TYR A 156 1.14 -23.05 -7.41
CA TYR A 156 2.50 -22.60 -7.22
C TYR A 156 3.15 -23.24 -5.99
N VAL A 157 4.32 -23.80 -6.19
CA VAL A 157 5.21 -24.21 -5.10
C VAL A 157 6.26 -23.12 -4.92
N PRO A 158 6.39 -22.52 -3.73
CA PRO A 158 7.46 -21.57 -3.48
C PRO A 158 8.81 -22.17 -3.85
N ILE A 159 9.63 -21.41 -4.57
CA ILE A 159 10.96 -21.85 -4.96
C ILE A 159 11.77 -22.07 -3.67
N ASP A 160 11.99 -23.32 -3.34
CA ASP A 160 12.96 -23.71 -2.33
C ASP A 160 14.27 -24.05 -3.03
N ILE A 161 15.29 -23.25 -2.77
CA ILE A 161 16.61 -23.43 -3.39
C ILE A 161 17.39 -24.38 -2.48
N PRO A 162 17.69 -25.62 -2.95
CA PRO A 162 18.48 -26.55 -2.19
C PRO A 162 19.86 -25.94 -1.88
N SER A 163 20.39 -26.24 -0.70
CA SER A 163 21.66 -25.67 -0.22
C SER A 163 22.85 -25.94 -1.15
N GLU A 164 22.79 -27.03 -1.89
CA GLU A 164 23.81 -27.42 -2.89
C GLU A 164 23.91 -26.47 -4.08
N TYR A 165 22.85 -25.69 -4.38
CA TYR A 165 22.84 -24.67 -5.44
C TYR A 165 23.17 -23.28 -4.90
N ILE A 166 23.41 -23.13 -3.62
CA ILE A 166 23.79 -21.87 -2.99
C ILE A 166 25.30 -21.82 -2.87
N PRO A 167 26.00 -20.90 -3.58
CA PRO A 167 27.46 -20.82 -3.50
C PRO A 167 27.88 -20.34 -2.10
N GLU A 168 28.93 -20.91 -1.56
CA GLU A 168 29.54 -20.48 -0.30
C GLU A 168 30.09 -19.03 -0.42
N HIS A 169 30.67 -18.72 -1.60
CA HIS A 169 31.12 -17.37 -1.94
C HIS A 169 30.66 -17.00 -3.35
N PHE A 170 30.14 -15.79 -3.48
CA PHE A 170 29.73 -15.24 -4.78
C PHE A 170 30.95 -14.74 -5.55
N GLY A 171 30.96 -14.89 -6.88
CA GLY A 171 32.08 -14.52 -7.72
C GLY A 171 32.47 -13.04 -7.60
N GLY A 172 33.75 -12.78 -7.33
CA GLY A 172 34.30 -11.43 -7.15
C GLY A 172 34.18 -10.86 -5.74
N ALA A 173 33.41 -11.52 -4.85
CA ALA A 173 33.36 -11.14 -3.44
C ALA A 173 34.66 -11.52 -2.70
N THR A 174 34.97 -10.79 -1.64
CA THR A 174 36.08 -11.14 -0.74
C THR A 174 35.81 -12.45 -0.01
N HIS A 175 36.84 -13.27 0.18
CA HIS A 175 36.72 -14.50 0.97
C HIS A 175 36.70 -14.26 2.49
N ASN A 176 36.98 -13.02 2.93
CA ASN A 176 36.95 -12.68 4.35
C ASN A 176 35.53 -12.52 4.92
N ILE A 177 34.54 -12.41 4.05
CA ILE A 177 33.14 -12.23 4.43
C ILE A 177 32.30 -13.35 3.79
N THR A 178 31.66 -14.14 4.63
CA THR A 178 30.69 -15.15 4.20
C THR A 178 29.28 -14.64 4.47
N LEU A 179 28.42 -14.68 3.46
CA LEU A 179 27.01 -14.35 3.63
C LEU A 179 26.31 -15.39 4.50
N ARG A 180 25.38 -14.96 5.32
CA ARG A 180 24.55 -15.88 6.09
C ARG A 180 23.66 -16.70 5.14
N PRO A 181 23.24 -17.91 5.52
CA PRO A 181 22.43 -18.77 4.63
C PRO A 181 21.21 -18.10 4.03
N HIS A 182 20.44 -17.34 4.83
CA HIS A 182 19.28 -16.61 4.34
C HIS A 182 19.63 -15.51 3.33
N GLN A 183 20.78 -14.82 3.52
CA GLN A 183 21.26 -13.80 2.57
C GLN A 183 21.64 -14.46 1.24
N ALA A 184 22.43 -15.53 1.29
CA ALA A 184 22.88 -16.25 0.10
C ALA A 184 21.68 -16.83 -0.68
N LYS A 185 20.69 -17.41 0.02
CA LYS A 185 19.44 -17.87 -0.58
C LYS A 185 18.66 -16.73 -1.25
N ALA A 186 18.53 -15.59 -0.57
CA ALA A 186 17.85 -14.41 -1.11
C ALA A 186 18.58 -13.83 -2.34
N VAL A 187 19.92 -13.85 -2.37
CA VAL A 187 20.70 -13.44 -3.55
C VAL A 187 20.37 -14.30 -4.75
N VAL A 188 20.45 -15.63 -4.62
CA VAL A 188 20.13 -16.55 -5.72
C VAL A 188 18.70 -16.34 -6.20
N ARG A 189 17.73 -16.26 -5.28
CA ARG A 189 16.33 -16.03 -5.62
C ARG A 189 16.11 -14.70 -6.35
N GLY A 190 16.77 -13.63 -5.89
CA GLY A 190 16.68 -12.30 -6.50
C GLY A 190 17.21 -12.23 -7.94
N THR A 191 18.13 -13.12 -8.34
CA THR A 191 18.58 -13.21 -9.74
C THR A 191 17.56 -13.89 -10.67
N MET A 192 16.58 -14.60 -10.10
CA MET A 192 15.59 -15.38 -10.87
C MET A 192 14.29 -14.62 -11.11
N GLN A 193 13.87 -13.78 -10.16
CA GLN A 193 12.55 -13.14 -10.15
C GLN A 193 12.56 -11.81 -9.42
N PRO A 194 11.53 -10.94 -9.61
CA PRO A 194 11.32 -9.78 -8.76
C PRO A 194 11.12 -10.23 -7.30
N LEU A 195 11.68 -9.48 -6.36
CA LEU A 195 11.67 -9.92 -4.96
C LEU A 195 11.56 -8.76 -3.98
N MET A 196 10.68 -8.91 -3.00
CA MET A 196 10.65 -8.12 -1.79
C MET A 196 11.46 -8.82 -0.70
N LEU A 197 12.56 -8.22 -0.28
CA LEU A 197 13.28 -8.63 0.92
C LEU A 197 12.59 -8.03 2.15
N ALA A 198 11.62 -8.74 2.67
CA ALA A 198 10.90 -8.40 3.91
C ALA A 198 11.73 -8.87 5.12
N HIS A 199 12.97 -8.39 5.20
CA HIS A 199 13.96 -8.79 6.19
C HIS A 199 13.97 -7.79 7.33
N GLU A 200 13.83 -8.24 8.57
CA GLU A 200 13.91 -7.38 9.75
C GLU A 200 15.23 -6.61 9.82
N VAL A 201 15.25 -5.55 10.62
CA VAL A 201 16.45 -4.75 10.86
C VAL A 201 17.56 -5.63 11.48
N GLY A 202 18.80 -5.45 11.01
CA GLY A 202 19.94 -6.25 11.50
C GLY A 202 20.18 -7.59 10.80
N THR A 203 19.31 -8.02 9.89
CA THR A 203 19.48 -9.28 9.13
C THR A 203 20.50 -9.17 7.99
N GLY A 204 21.01 -7.96 7.68
CA GLY A 204 22.08 -7.75 6.69
C GLY A 204 21.57 -7.49 5.27
N LYS A 205 20.41 -6.83 5.10
CA LYS A 205 19.85 -6.43 3.80
C LYS A 205 20.86 -5.78 2.86
N THR A 206 21.72 -4.91 3.38
CA THR A 206 22.76 -4.21 2.60
C THR A 206 23.64 -5.16 1.81
N PHE A 207 24.21 -6.18 2.47
CA PHE A 207 25.05 -7.19 1.80
C PHE A 207 24.23 -8.04 0.81
N THR A 208 22.99 -8.34 1.13
CA THR A 208 22.10 -9.06 0.22
C THR A 208 21.85 -8.27 -1.06
N LEU A 209 21.53 -6.97 -0.97
CA LEU A 209 21.32 -6.10 -2.13
C LEU A 209 22.58 -5.96 -2.99
N ILE A 210 23.74 -5.71 -2.36
CA ILE A 210 25.02 -5.59 -3.03
C ILE A 210 25.35 -6.88 -3.79
N SER A 211 25.26 -8.02 -3.10
CA SER A 211 25.57 -9.32 -3.72
C SER A 211 24.59 -9.68 -4.83
N THR A 212 23.32 -9.35 -4.69
CA THR A 212 22.32 -9.58 -5.74
C THR A 212 22.63 -8.76 -7.00
N ALA A 213 22.99 -7.48 -6.85
CA ALA A 213 23.38 -6.62 -7.97
C ALA A 213 24.63 -7.16 -8.69
N MET A 214 25.65 -7.54 -7.94
CA MET A 214 26.89 -8.09 -8.50
C MET A 214 26.68 -9.46 -9.14
N GLU A 215 25.83 -10.29 -8.57
CA GLU A 215 25.52 -11.61 -9.13
C GLU A 215 24.71 -11.49 -10.43
N MET A 216 23.73 -10.56 -10.48
CA MET A 216 23.02 -10.24 -11.73
C MET A 216 24.00 -9.81 -12.83
N ARG A 217 25.01 -8.99 -12.48
CA ARG A 217 26.03 -8.58 -13.42
C ARG A 217 26.92 -9.75 -13.84
N ARG A 218 27.38 -10.58 -12.91
CA ARG A 218 28.20 -11.77 -13.20
C ARG A 218 27.49 -12.76 -14.13
N LEU A 219 26.19 -12.98 -13.89
CA LEU A 219 25.35 -13.86 -14.71
C LEU A 219 24.99 -13.24 -16.07
N GLY A 220 25.24 -11.94 -16.28
CA GLY A 220 24.87 -11.21 -17.49
C GLY A 220 23.37 -10.93 -17.60
N THR A 221 22.61 -11.10 -16.52
CA THR A 221 21.17 -10.77 -16.48
C THR A 221 20.95 -9.26 -16.32
N ALA A 222 21.96 -8.54 -15.81
CA ALA A 222 22.01 -7.08 -15.78
C ALA A 222 23.39 -6.56 -16.16
N ARG A 223 23.44 -5.43 -16.87
CA ARG A 223 24.67 -4.70 -17.20
C ARG A 223 24.87 -3.47 -16.32
N LYS A 224 23.78 -2.80 -15.93
CA LYS A 224 23.81 -1.55 -15.16
C LYS A 224 22.87 -1.64 -13.95
N PRO A 225 23.21 -2.42 -12.92
CA PRO A 225 22.41 -2.47 -11.72
C PRO A 225 22.50 -1.15 -10.96
N MET A 226 21.33 -0.60 -10.62
CA MET A 226 21.19 0.61 -9.81
C MET A 226 20.58 0.27 -8.45
N ILE A 227 21.25 0.70 -7.38
CA ILE A 227 20.78 0.55 -6.01
C ILE A 227 20.40 1.93 -5.46
N VAL A 228 19.14 2.06 -5.06
CA VAL A 228 18.58 3.28 -4.48
C VAL A 228 18.58 3.15 -2.96
N VAL A 229 19.22 4.08 -2.27
CA VAL A 229 19.37 4.06 -0.81
C VAL A 229 18.98 5.39 -0.18
N GLN A 230 18.71 5.40 1.13
CA GLN A 230 18.44 6.65 1.84
C GLN A 230 19.66 7.60 1.76
N ASN A 231 19.39 8.92 1.72
CA ASN A 231 20.43 9.93 1.57
C ASN A 231 21.53 9.82 2.63
N ALA A 232 21.17 9.53 3.88
CA ALA A 232 22.09 9.43 4.99
C ALA A 232 22.98 8.17 4.97
N THR A 233 22.58 7.14 4.26
CA THR A 233 23.24 5.82 4.28
C THR A 233 24.13 5.55 3.06
N VAL A 234 24.16 6.45 2.08
CA VAL A 234 24.94 6.29 0.82
C VAL A 234 26.41 5.95 1.10
N GLY A 235 27.08 6.74 1.95
CA GLY A 235 28.49 6.53 2.27
C GLY A 235 28.78 5.18 2.91
N GLN A 236 27.94 4.78 3.86
CA GLN A 236 28.01 3.48 4.51
C GLN A 236 27.77 2.34 3.51
N PHE A 237 26.78 2.51 2.61
CA PHE A 237 26.47 1.50 1.61
C PHE A 237 27.61 1.28 0.62
N VAL A 238 28.24 2.37 0.14
CA VAL A 238 29.42 2.31 -0.73
C VAL A 238 30.62 1.69 -0.03
N ALA A 239 30.82 2.01 1.26
CA ALA A 239 31.89 1.39 2.06
C ALA A 239 31.66 -0.13 2.19
N SER A 240 30.44 -0.56 2.52
CA SER A 240 30.06 -1.98 2.57
C SER A 240 30.22 -2.68 1.22
N ALA A 241 29.91 -1.98 0.11
CA ALA A 241 30.09 -2.54 -1.23
C ALA A 241 31.56 -2.73 -1.59
N LYS A 242 32.44 -1.79 -1.22
CA LYS A 242 33.89 -1.92 -1.42
C LYS A 242 34.53 -2.96 -0.49
N GLU A 243 34.00 -3.11 0.72
CA GLU A 243 34.44 -4.14 1.65
C GLU A 243 34.13 -5.54 1.10
N LEU A 244 32.92 -5.74 0.56
CA LEU A 244 32.48 -7.03 0.03
C LEU A 244 33.05 -7.31 -1.37
N TYR A 245 33.13 -6.29 -2.24
CA TYR A 245 33.66 -6.36 -3.61
C TYR A 245 34.76 -5.30 -3.84
N PRO A 246 36.02 -5.53 -3.38
CA PRO A 246 37.09 -4.53 -3.41
C PRO A 246 37.44 -4.02 -4.82
N ASN A 247 37.24 -4.85 -5.84
CA ASN A 247 37.59 -4.53 -7.23
C ASN A 247 36.42 -3.94 -8.04
N ALA A 248 35.21 -3.80 -7.42
CA ALA A 248 34.05 -3.31 -8.14
C ALA A 248 34.18 -1.82 -8.50
N LYS A 249 33.81 -1.49 -9.74
CA LYS A 249 33.65 -0.11 -10.22
C LYS A 249 32.30 0.44 -9.79
N ILE A 250 32.28 1.20 -8.71
CA ILE A 250 31.06 1.75 -8.12
C ILE A 250 30.95 3.22 -8.48
N LEU A 251 29.82 3.60 -9.09
CA LEU A 251 29.47 5.00 -9.29
C LEU A 251 28.51 5.45 -8.18
N THR A 252 28.81 6.58 -7.56
CA THR A 252 27.92 7.26 -6.63
C THR A 252 28.00 8.77 -6.83
N LEU A 253 27.01 9.51 -6.34
CA LEU A 253 27.00 10.95 -6.35
C LEU A 253 27.54 11.48 -5.02
N GLU A 254 28.58 12.31 -5.10
CA GLU A 254 29.14 12.99 -3.93
C GLU A 254 28.21 14.09 -3.42
N ASP A 255 28.31 14.44 -2.15
CA ASP A 255 27.45 15.46 -1.53
C ASP A 255 27.60 16.83 -2.17
N SER A 256 28.81 17.18 -2.62
CA SER A 256 29.13 18.40 -3.37
C SER A 256 28.40 18.50 -4.71
N ASP A 257 28.09 17.35 -5.33
CA ASP A 257 27.52 17.26 -6.67
C ASP A 257 26.00 17.06 -6.68
N ARG A 258 25.33 17.21 -5.55
CA ARG A 258 23.86 17.08 -5.45
C ARG A 258 23.06 18.25 -6.05
N ASN A 259 23.73 19.25 -6.64
CA ASN A 259 23.10 20.31 -7.41
C ASN A 259 22.67 19.84 -8.81
N ALA A 260 21.92 20.66 -9.55
CA ALA A 260 21.38 20.29 -10.85
C ALA A 260 22.46 19.93 -11.89
N GLU A 261 23.60 20.65 -11.89
CA GLU A 261 24.71 20.40 -12.82
C GLU A 261 25.46 19.10 -12.46
N GLY A 262 25.72 18.86 -11.19
CA GLY A 262 26.34 17.63 -10.72
C GLY A 262 25.47 16.41 -11.03
N ARG A 263 24.14 16.50 -10.86
CA ARG A 263 23.23 15.44 -11.26
C ARG A 263 23.24 15.19 -12.78
N LYS A 264 23.29 16.23 -13.61
CA LYS A 264 23.45 16.08 -15.07
C LYS A 264 24.71 15.31 -15.45
N ASN A 265 25.83 15.68 -14.84
CA ASN A 265 27.10 15.00 -15.04
C ASN A 265 27.04 13.54 -14.56
N PHE A 266 26.37 13.29 -13.44
CA PHE A 266 26.16 11.94 -12.91
C PHE A 266 25.33 11.08 -13.87
N TYR A 267 24.22 11.60 -14.42
CA TYR A 267 23.38 10.89 -15.38
C TYR A 267 24.15 10.58 -16.68
N ALA A 268 24.93 11.52 -17.17
CA ALA A 268 25.83 11.29 -18.30
C ALA A 268 26.87 10.19 -18.02
N LYS A 269 27.48 10.17 -16.81
CA LYS A 269 28.39 9.08 -16.39
C LYS A 269 27.68 7.72 -16.36
N ILE A 270 26.42 7.67 -15.91
CA ILE A 270 25.62 6.44 -15.96
C ILE A 270 25.42 5.97 -17.41
N ARG A 271 25.05 6.89 -18.29
CA ARG A 271 24.73 6.56 -19.68
C ARG A 271 25.94 6.04 -20.46
N TYR A 272 27.06 6.76 -20.39
CA TYR A 272 28.19 6.57 -21.30
C TYR A 272 29.28 5.67 -20.78
N ASN A 273 29.27 5.30 -19.50
CA ASN A 273 30.28 4.44 -18.93
C ASN A 273 29.72 3.09 -18.45
N ASP A 274 30.63 2.16 -18.26
CA ASP A 274 30.35 0.82 -17.74
C ASP A 274 30.72 0.74 -16.26
N TRP A 275 29.72 0.52 -15.41
CA TRP A 275 29.84 0.43 -13.96
C TRP A 275 29.36 -0.93 -13.49
N ASP A 276 30.02 -1.51 -12.50
CA ASP A 276 29.58 -2.76 -11.90
C ASP A 276 28.37 -2.54 -11.01
N MET A 277 28.27 -1.34 -10.42
CA MET A 277 27.15 -0.95 -9.56
C MET A 277 27.00 0.58 -9.55
N ILE A 278 25.78 1.04 -9.52
CA ILE A 278 25.44 2.46 -9.37
C ILE A 278 24.67 2.60 -8.06
N VAL A 279 25.18 3.38 -7.11
CA VAL A 279 24.52 3.68 -5.83
C VAL A 279 24.01 5.11 -5.85
N VAL A 280 22.71 5.29 -5.74
CA VAL A 280 22.07 6.59 -5.87
C VAL A 280 21.20 6.91 -4.65
N PRO A 281 21.30 8.14 -4.08
CA PRO A 281 20.41 8.57 -3.01
C PRO A 281 18.97 8.69 -3.53
N GLN A 282 17.99 8.36 -2.69
CA GLN A 282 16.55 8.43 -3.02
C GLN A 282 16.16 9.79 -3.60
N SER A 283 16.63 10.89 -3.00
CA SER A 283 16.33 12.23 -3.49
C SER A 283 16.82 12.46 -4.92
N THR A 284 18.03 11.97 -5.28
CA THR A 284 18.57 12.07 -6.64
C THR A 284 17.82 11.19 -7.62
N PHE A 285 17.46 9.98 -7.20
CA PHE A 285 16.65 9.05 -8.00
C PHE A 285 15.28 9.63 -8.35
N GLU A 286 14.66 10.36 -7.43
CA GLU A 286 13.38 11.03 -7.65
C GLU A 286 13.44 12.17 -8.69
N PHE A 287 14.63 12.78 -8.87
CA PHE A 287 14.84 13.79 -9.91
C PHE A 287 15.03 13.22 -11.31
N ILE A 288 15.32 11.94 -11.47
CA ILE A 288 15.45 11.31 -12.79
C ILE A 288 14.09 11.34 -13.49
N PRO A 289 13.96 12.02 -14.64
CA PRO A 289 12.68 12.10 -15.35
C PRO A 289 12.29 10.75 -15.94
N ASP A 290 11.01 10.46 -15.95
CA ASP A 290 10.43 9.33 -16.65
C ASP A 290 10.17 9.70 -18.12
N SER A 291 10.24 8.72 -19.03
CA SER A 291 9.90 9.00 -20.42
C SER A 291 8.44 9.45 -20.56
N GLU A 292 8.19 10.45 -21.42
CA GLU A 292 6.86 11.01 -21.62
C GLU A 292 5.87 9.94 -22.14
N GLU A 293 6.36 9.01 -22.95
CA GLU A 293 5.57 7.88 -23.46
C GLU A 293 5.08 6.97 -22.32
N ARG A 294 5.95 6.68 -21.35
CA ARG A 294 5.56 5.89 -20.15
C ARG A 294 4.55 6.62 -19.28
N GLN A 295 4.75 7.91 -19.08
CA GLN A 295 3.81 8.72 -18.31
C GLN A 295 2.43 8.71 -18.96
N MET A 296 2.37 8.87 -20.30
CA MET A 296 1.12 8.81 -21.05
C MET A 296 0.43 7.45 -20.93
N THR A 297 1.18 6.36 -21.14
CA THR A 297 0.64 5.00 -21.01
C THR A 297 0.08 4.79 -19.60
N PHE A 298 0.82 5.18 -18.57
CA PHE A 298 0.36 5.05 -17.19
C PHE A 298 -0.92 5.84 -16.90
N ILE A 299 -1.03 7.06 -17.42
CA ILE A 299 -2.25 7.88 -17.24
C ILE A 299 -3.41 7.25 -18.01
N GLN A 300 -3.17 6.72 -19.22
CA GLN A 300 -4.18 6.00 -20.00
C GLN A 300 -4.69 4.76 -19.25
N ASP A 301 -3.80 3.93 -18.72
CA ASP A 301 -4.15 2.75 -17.91
C ASP A 301 -4.98 3.14 -16.68
N LYS A 302 -4.60 4.22 -16.00
CA LYS A 302 -5.38 4.75 -14.87
C LYS A 302 -6.77 5.24 -15.28
N ILE A 303 -6.88 5.91 -16.43
CA ILE A 303 -8.17 6.37 -16.96
C ILE A 303 -9.04 5.14 -17.23
N GLU A 304 -8.51 4.11 -17.89
CA GLU A 304 -9.23 2.88 -18.19
C GLU A 304 -9.68 2.14 -16.92
N GLU A 305 -8.79 2.00 -15.94
CA GLU A 305 -9.11 1.42 -14.62
C GLU A 305 -10.27 2.18 -13.95
N LYS A 306 -10.15 3.53 -13.89
CA LYS A 306 -11.20 4.37 -13.28
C LYS A 306 -12.50 4.38 -14.07
N LEU A 307 -12.46 4.38 -15.39
CA LEU A 307 -13.67 4.29 -16.24
C LEU A 307 -14.38 2.96 -16.03
N THR A 308 -13.65 1.87 -15.88
CA THR A 308 -14.21 0.56 -15.60
C THR A 308 -14.91 0.54 -14.24
N VAL A 309 -14.30 1.08 -13.20
CA VAL A 309 -14.92 1.23 -11.87
C VAL A 309 -16.14 2.17 -11.92
N LEU A 310 -16.01 3.28 -12.65
CA LEU A 310 -17.11 4.26 -12.80
C LEU A 310 -18.31 3.70 -13.54
N ALA A 311 -18.11 2.90 -14.59
CA ALA A 311 -19.20 2.23 -15.31
C ALA A 311 -20.02 1.35 -14.37
N LYS A 312 -19.37 0.61 -13.50
CA LYS A 312 -20.01 -0.24 -12.50
C LYS A 312 -20.77 0.58 -11.44
N MET A 313 -20.15 1.69 -10.99
CA MET A 313 -20.84 2.60 -10.06
C MET A 313 -22.11 3.18 -10.67
N LYS A 314 -22.10 3.52 -11.97
CA LYS A 314 -23.26 4.04 -12.69
C LYS A 314 -24.36 3.00 -12.88
N ASP A 315 -23.99 1.77 -13.16
CA ASP A 315 -24.94 0.66 -13.27
C ASP A 315 -25.63 0.37 -11.92
N ALA A 316 -24.89 0.54 -10.81
CA ALA A 316 -25.43 0.40 -9.46
C ALA A 316 -26.22 1.64 -8.99
N ASP A 317 -25.83 2.84 -9.42
CA ASP A 317 -26.50 4.12 -9.08
C ASP A 317 -27.44 4.57 -10.18
N LYS A 318 -28.59 3.91 -10.30
CA LYS A 318 -29.65 4.31 -11.26
C LYS A 318 -30.17 5.73 -11.05
N SER A 319 -29.94 6.32 -9.88
CA SER A 319 -30.36 7.69 -9.56
C SER A 319 -29.45 8.78 -10.09
N GLY A 320 -28.18 8.46 -10.41
CA GLY A 320 -27.15 9.41 -10.84
C GLY A 320 -26.83 10.51 -9.82
N ARG A 321 -27.27 10.35 -8.57
CA ARG A 321 -27.15 11.36 -7.51
C ARG A 321 -26.05 11.09 -6.50
N ASN A 322 -25.36 9.95 -6.60
CA ASN A 322 -24.34 9.56 -5.64
C ASN A 322 -23.12 10.50 -5.75
N LEU A 323 -22.77 11.11 -4.62
CA LEU A 323 -21.61 12.01 -4.53
C LEU A 323 -20.30 11.34 -4.92
N ILE A 324 -20.18 10.03 -4.69
CA ILE A 324 -19.00 9.24 -5.00
C ILE A 324 -18.85 9.07 -6.51
N THR A 325 -19.95 8.75 -7.20
CA THR A 325 -19.97 8.65 -8.68
C THR A 325 -19.52 9.96 -9.32
N ARG A 326 -20.08 11.09 -8.88
CA ARG A 326 -19.69 12.43 -9.37
C ARG A 326 -18.25 12.79 -9.11
N GLN A 327 -17.69 12.32 -8.01
CA GLN A 327 -16.29 12.59 -7.71
C GLN A 327 -15.37 11.70 -8.55
N ALA A 328 -15.70 10.42 -8.75
CA ALA A 328 -14.98 9.55 -9.68
C ALA A 328 -14.98 10.12 -11.11
N GLU A 329 -16.12 10.70 -11.55
CA GLU A 329 -16.18 11.42 -12.83
C GLU A 329 -15.22 12.61 -12.91
N LYS A 330 -15.14 13.42 -11.87
CA LYS A 330 -14.19 14.55 -11.82
C LYS A 330 -12.74 14.09 -11.86
N GLU A 331 -12.41 13.02 -11.17
CA GLU A 331 -11.06 12.46 -11.17
C GLU A 331 -10.67 11.90 -12.56
N VAL A 332 -11.61 11.28 -13.27
CA VAL A 332 -11.40 10.84 -14.66
C VAL A 332 -11.18 12.05 -15.57
N GLU A 333 -11.97 13.11 -15.42
CA GLU A 333 -11.81 14.32 -16.22
C GLU A 333 -10.46 15.00 -15.97
N GLN A 334 -10.03 15.11 -14.72
CA GLN A 334 -8.69 15.64 -14.38
C GLN A 334 -7.56 14.81 -15.01
N LEU A 335 -7.66 13.48 -15.01
CA LEU A 335 -6.67 12.62 -15.65
C LEU A 335 -6.66 12.78 -17.19
N LYS A 336 -7.82 13.01 -17.79
CA LYS A 336 -7.91 13.30 -19.23
C LYS A 336 -7.30 14.66 -19.58
N GLU A 337 -7.50 15.68 -18.74
CA GLU A 337 -6.86 16.98 -18.88
C GLU A 337 -5.34 16.85 -18.77
N GLU A 338 -4.84 16.11 -17.75
CA GLU A 338 -3.40 15.83 -17.59
C GLU A 338 -2.82 15.11 -18.82
N LEU A 339 -3.54 14.13 -19.37
CA LEU A 339 -3.13 13.44 -20.60
C LEU A 339 -3.09 14.37 -21.81
N ALA A 340 -4.07 15.25 -21.94
CA ALA A 340 -4.14 16.21 -23.05
C ALA A 340 -2.98 17.24 -22.95
N GLU A 341 -2.66 17.74 -21.75
CA GLU A 341 -1.52 18.63 -21.52
C GLU A 341 -0.19 17.97 -21.88
N LEU A 342 0.02 16.72 -21.45
CA LEU A 342 1.21 15.94 -21.81
C LEU A 342 1.31 15.74 -23.33
N THR A 343 0.20 15.43 -23.99
CA THR A 343 0.15 15.24 -25.45
C THR A 343 0.49 16.54 -26.18
N THR A 344 -0.03 17.68 -25.70
CA THR A 344 0.25 19.01 -26.27
C THR A 344 1.73 19.37 -26.08
N THR A 345 2.27 19.19 -24.88
CA THR A 345 3.69 19.43 -24.59
C THR A 345 4.61 18.59 -25.47
N LEU A 346 4.26 17.32 -25.72
CA LEU A 346 4.99 16.44 -26.66
C LEU A 346 4.95 16.94 -28.09
N SER A 347 3.78 17.39 -28.54
CA SER A 347 3.62 17.92 -29.91
C SER A 347 4.41 19.23 -30.09
N GLU A 348 4.39 20.11 -29.08
CA GLU A 348 5.18 21.35 -29.06
C GLU A 348 6.69 21.08 -29.01
N LYS A 349 7.15 20.09 -28.25
CA LYS A 349 8.56 19.71 -28.21
C LYS A 349 9.02 19.05 -29.51
N ARG A 350 8.17 18.28 -30.19
CA ARG A 350 8.46 17.75 -31.53
C ARG A 350 8.54 18.86 -32.56
N THR A 351 7.61 19.80 -32.57
CA THR A 351 7.65 20.99 -33.42
C THR A 351 8.81 21.94 -33.07
N ALA A 352 9.14 22.16 -31.81
CA ALA A 352 10.28 22.98 -31.36
C ALA A 352 11.64 22.33 -31.70
N LYS A 353 11.74 21.02 -31.80
CA LYS A 353 12.94 20.32 -32.32
C LYS A 353 13.14 20.59 -33.80
N ASP A 354 12.04 20.77 -34.55
CA ASP A 354 12.05 21.20 -35.93
C ASP A 354 12.17 22.73 -36.10
N GLU A 355 11.72 23.51 -35.09
CA GLU A 355 11.70 24.99 -35.08
C GLU A 355 12.78 25.67 -34.24
N LYS A 356 13.87 25.01 -33.88
CA LYS A 356 15.01 25.68 -33.23
C LYS A 356 15.63 26.82 -34.07
N LYS A 357 14.85 27.38 -34.98
CA LYS A 357 15.18 28.52 -35.85
C LYS A 357 14.29 29.76 -35.70
N ARG A 358 13.26 29.82 -34.83
CA ARG A 358 12.46 31.05 -34.69
C ARG A 358 12.00 31.35 -33.24
N ALA A 359 12.64 32.35 -32.68
CA ALA A 359 12.23 33.43 -31.75
C ALA A 359 11.07 33.26 -30.76
N VAL A 360 11.44 33.20 -29.49
CA VAL A 360 11.01 33.97 -28.28
C VAL A 360 9.68 34.72 -28.34
N THR A 361 8.74 34.38 -27.45
CA THR A 361 7.75 35.33 -26.90
C THR A 361 7.56 35.15 -25.38
N LYS A 362 7.65 36.26 -24.71
CA LYS A 362 7.98 36.50 -23.29
C LYS A 362 6.73 36.70 -22.41
N GLN A 363 5.79 35.80 -22.26
CA GLN A 363 4.63 36.03 -21.37
C GLN A 363 4.10 34.81 -20.57
N ASN A 364 4.67 33.62 -20.71
CA ASN A 364 4.26 32.45 -19.95
C ASN A 364 5.32 31.95 -18.95
N THR A 365 6.29 32.79 -18.58
CA THR A 365 7.47 32.37 -17.83
C THR A 365 7.19 32.18 -16.33
N GLU A 366 6.24 32.90 -15.75
CA GLU A 366 5.97 32.80 -14.30
C GLU A 366 5.09 31.61 -13.91
N VAL A 367 4.11 31.26 -14.75
CA VAL A 367 3.27 30.06 -14.52
C VAL A 367 4.11 28.79 -14.76
N LYS A 368 4.91 28.77 -15.84
CA LYS A 368 5.85 27.67 -16.13
C LYS A 368 6.94 27.53 -15.08
N ALA A 369 7.44 28.62 -14.51
CA ALA A 369 8.43 28.56 -13.43
C ALA A 369 7.82 27.99 -12.13
N ARG A 370 6.55 28.24 -11.86
CA ARG A 370 5.85 27.68 -10.71
C ARG A 370 5.55 26.19 -10.88
N GLU A 371 5.16 25.77 -12.08
CA GLU A 371 4.97 24.37 -12.45
C GLU A 371 6.30 23.59 -12.55
N MET A 372 7.40 24.24 -13.00
CA MET A 372 8.76 23.66 -12.97
C MET A 372 9.28 23.47 -11.53
N LEU A 373 8.94 24.36 -10.61
CA LEU A 373 9.25 24.17 -9.18
C LEU A 373 8.44 23.04 -8.53
N GLU A 374 7.25 22.73 -9.08
CA GLU A 374 6.43 21.60 -8.66
C GLU A 374 6.87 20.28 -9.34
N ARG A 375 7.44 20.31 -10.54
CA ARG A 375 8.08 19.18 -11.21
C ARG A 375 9.53 19.10 -10.76
N ARG A 376 9.79 18.40 -9.67
CA ARG A 376 11.15 18.10 -9.18
C ARG A 376 11.84 17.07 -10.11
N THR A 377 12.12 17.46 -11.35
CA THR A 377 12.85 16.63 -12.32
C THR A 377 13.91 17.47 -13.02
N ASP A 378 15.02 16.85 -13.36
CA ASP A 378 16.08 17.49 -14.14
C ASP A 378 15.74 17.43 -15.64
N GLU A 379 15.87 18.55 -16.36
CA GLU A 379 15.71 18.62 -17.82
C GLU A 379 16.93 17.99 -18.53
N THR A 380 17.06 16.68 -18.42
CA THR A 380 18.19 15.96 -19.00
C THR A 380 17.75 14.60 -19.52
N GLU A 381 18.66 13.66 -19.54
CA GLU A 381 18.42 12.27 -19.92
C GLU A 381 17.37 11.64 -19.02
N ASN A 382 16.36 11.01 -19.61
CA ASN A 382 15.35 10.26 -18.88
C ASN A 382 15.89 8.89 -18.45
N PHE A 383 15.14 8.19 -17.60
CA PHE A 383 15.54 6.90 -17.07
C PHE A 383 15.78 5.84 -18.17
N ASP A 384 15.03 5.88 -19.26
CA ASP A 384 15.19 4.95 -20.37
C ASP A 384 16.50 5.16 -21.14
N ASP A 385 16.96 6.42 -21.25
CA ASP A 385 18.23 6.77 -21.90
C ASP A 385 19.45 6.27 -21.11
N MET A 386 19.35 6.12 -19.80
CA MET A 386 20.42 5.60 -18.95
C MET A 386 20.65 4.09 -19.11
N VAL A 387 19.72 3.39 -19.75
CA VAL A 387 19.80 1.94 -20.01
C VAL A 387 19.96 1.12 -18.73
N ILE A 388 19.33 1.55 -17.65
CA ILE A 388 19.28 0.77 -16.40
C ILE A 388 18.45 -0.49 -16.65
N ASP A 389 18.97 -1.64 -16.25
CA ASP A 389 18.37 -2.96 -16.49
C ASP A 389 18.26 -3.83 -15.23
N ALA A 390 18.67 -3.28 -14.07
CA ALA A 390 18.31 -3.80 -12.75
C ALA A 390 18.11 -2.66 -11.77
N LEU A 391 17.07 -2.75 -10.94
CA LEU A 391 16.70 -1.74 -9.95
C LEU A 391 16.50 -2.39 -8.58
N LEU A 392 17.35 -2.00 -7.63
CA LEU A 392 17.28 -2.48 -6.27
C LEU A 392 17.00 -1.28 -5.35
N ILE A 393 15.97 -1.36 -4.51
CA ILE A 393 15.51 -0.23 -3.70
C ILE A 393 15.52 -0.61 -2.22
N ASP A 394 16.38 0.06 -1.46
CA ASP A 394 16.39 -0.05 -0.01
C ASP A 394 15.34 0.88 0.61
N GLU A 395 14.81 0.48 1.78
CA GLU A 395 13.72 1.15 2.49
C GLU A 395 12.49 1.44 1.59
N ALA A 396 12.08 0.41 0.84
CA ALA A 396 11.01 0.48 -0.16
C ALA A 396 9.65 0.93 0.42
N HIS A 397 9.45 0.86 1.74
CA HIS A 397 8.25 1.35 2.42
C HIS A 397 8.00 2.86 2.19
N GLU A 398 9.01 3.62 1.78
CA GLU A 398 8.87 5.02 1.39
C GLU A 398 8.00 5.23 0.13
N TYR A 399 7.79 4.18 -0.67
CA TYR A 399 7.07 4.24 -1.96
C TYR A 399 5.69 3.57 -1.92
N LYS A 400 5.11 3.39 -0.76
CA LYS A 400 3.84 2.70 -0.54
C LYS A 400 2.57 3.45 -1.02
N HIS A 401 2.66 4.76 -1.27
CA HIS A 401 1.53 5.59 -1.71
C HIS A 401 1.39 5.59 -3.24
N LEU A 402 1.23 4.42 -3.83
CA LEU A 402 0.91 4.23 -5.24
C LEU A 402 -0.60 4.17 -5.41
N GLY A 403 -1.22 5.24 -5.83
CA GLY A 403 -2.68 5.37 -5.93
C GLY A 403 -3.36 4.24 -6.73
N PHE A 404 -4.60 3.99 -6.41
CA PHE A 404 -5.46 2.99 -7.06
C PHE A 404 -6.91 3.46 -7.10
N ALA A 405 -7.69 2.92 -8.04
CA ALA A 405 -9.13 3.14 -8.07
C ALA A 405 -9.84 2.18 -7.11
N THR A 406 -10.88 2.65 -6.45
CA THR A 406 -11.72 1.84 -5.57
C THR A 406 -13.16 2.35 -5.55
N ALA A 407 -14.11 1.43 -5.55
CA ALA A 407 -15.54 1.70 -5.34
C ALA A 407 -15.92 1.76 -3.84
N MET A 408 -14.98 1.47 -2.95
CA MET A 408 -15.24 1.52 -1.50
C MET A 408 -15.61 2.92 -1.07
N GLN A 409 -16.56 3.01 -0.15
CA GLN A 409 -17.00 4.29 0.39
C GLN A 409 -15.84 5.04 1.05
N ARG A 410 -15.80 6.35 0.85
CA ARG A 410 -14.88 7.22 1.59
C ARG A 410 -15.09 7.05 3.08
N GLY A 411 -14.02 6.81 3.80
CA GLY A 411 -14.04 6.66 5.25
C GLY A 411 -13.70 5.28 5.78
N VAL A 412 -13.36 4.32 4.90
CA VAL A 412 -12.74 3.08 5.35
C VAL A 412 -11.28 3.39 5.70
N LYS A 413 -10.97 3.43 6.99
CA LYS A 413 -9.60 3.61 7.45
C LYS A 413 -8.73 2.40 7.08
N GLY A 414 -7.47 2.65 6.73
CA GLY A 414 -6.59 1.60 6.23
C GLY A 414 -6.70 1.35 4.72
N VAL A 415 -7.56 2.12 4.03
CA VAL A 415 -7.63 2.21 2.57
C VAL A 415 -7.25 3.62 2.18
N ASP A 416 -6.06 3.80 1.65
CA ASP A 416 -5.57 5.09 1.17
C ASP A 416 -5.33 5.03 -0.35
N PRO A 417 -6.29 5.49 -1.17
CA PRO A 417 -6.16 5.51 -2.62
C PRO A 417 -5.33 6.69 -3.12
N SER A 418 -4.82 7.54 -2.23
CA SER A 418 -3.99 8.68 -2.62
C SER A 418 -2.69 8.20 -3.27
N TYR A 419 -2.15 9.01 -4.16
CA TYR A 419 -0.86 8.74 -4.75
C TYR A 419 0.13 9.86 -4.48
N SER A 420 1.41 9.52 -4.43
CA SER A 420 2.50 10.48 -4.45
C SER A 420 3.21 10.43 -5.81
N LYS A 421 3.63 11.59 -6.33
CA LYS A 421 4.47 11.67 -7.55
C LYS A 421 5.74 10.82 -7.40
N LYS A 422 6.29 10.75 -6.18
CA LYS A 422 7.42 9.92 -5.80
C LYS A 422 7.16 8.43 -6.09
N SER A 423 6.06 7.88 -5.58
CA SER A 423 5.70 6.47 -5.78
C SER A 423 5.37 6.18 -7.25
N GLN A 424 4.71 7.11 -7.94
CA GLN A 424 4.43 7.00 -9.36
C GLN A 424 5.72 6.91 -10.19
N GLY A 425 6.68 7.80 -9.96
CA GLY A 425 7.96 7.78 -10.67
C GLY A 425 8.74 6.48 -10.44
N VAL A 426 8.74 5.96 -9.20
CA VAL A 426 9.35 4.65 -8.90
C VAL A 426 8.60 3.53 -9.64
N PHE A 427 7.27 3.56 -9.68
CA PHE A 427 6.49 2.56 -10.41
C PHE A 427 6.85 2.54 -11.89
N LEU A 428 6.89 3.70 -12.55
CA LEU A 428 7.24 3.81 -13.97
C LEU A 428 8.63 3.24 -14.26
N LYS A 429 9.63 3.57 -13.43
CA LYS A 429 11.00 3.05 -13.54
C LYS A 429 11.07 1.53 -13.30
N THR A 430 10.30 1.05 -12.31
CA THR A 430 10.18 -0.39 -12.03
C THR A 430 9.61 -1.14 -13.24
N GLN A 431 8.50 -0.64 -13.82
CA GLN A 431 7.91 -1.24 -15.03
C GLN A 431 8.88 -1.18 -16.22
N ALA A 432 9.68 -0.10 -16.34
CA ALA A 432 10.73 -0.02 -17.36
C ALA A 432 11.74 -1.15 -17.25
N VAL A 433 12.21 -1.43 -16.03
CA VAL A 433 13.17 -2.51 -15.78
C VAL A 433 12.54 -3.87 -15.99
N LEU A 434 11.33 -4.12 -15.46
CA LEU A 434 10.62 -5.39 -15.66
C LEU A 434 10.41 -5.70 -17.14
N GLN A 435 10.03 -4.70 -17.94
CA GLN A 435 9.88 -4.87 -19.39
C GLN A 435 11.19 -5.24 -20.07
N LYS A 436 12.30 -4.54 -19.75
CA LYS A 436 13.63 -4.80 -20.34
C LYS A 436 14.20 -6.17 -19.92
N SER A 437 13.93 -6.60 -18.69
CA SER A 437 14.46 -7.83 -18.11
C SER A 437 13.53 -9.04 -18.21
N HIS A 438 12.45 -8.93 -19.00
CA HIS A 438 11.44 -9.99 -19.12
C HIS A 438 10.88 -10.43 -17.77
N GLY A 439 10.46 -9.46 -16.97
CA GLY A 439 9.82 -9.69 -15.67
C GLY A 439 10.76 -9.99 -14.52
N ARG A 440 12.04 -9.56 -14.58
CA ARG A 440 13.07 -9.80 -13.56
C ARG A 440 13.77 -8.52 -13.12
N ASN A 441 14.84 -8.66 -12.33
CA ASN A 441 15.82 -7.63 -11.97
C ASN A 441 15.25 -6.45 -11.18
N VAL A 442 14.18 -6.66 -10.43
CA VAL A 442 13.63 -5.67 -9.49
C VAL A 442 13.64 -6.25 -8.09
N ILE A 443 14.37 -5.59 -7.19
CA ILE A 443 14.48 -6.02 -5.79
C ILE A 443 14.11 -4.85 -4.89
N PHE A 444 13.13 -5.07 -4.04
CA PHE A 444 12.76 -4.15 -2.97
C PHE A 444 13.23 -4.70 -1.63
N ALA A 445 13.68 -3.84 -0.74
CA ALA A 445 14.07 -4.24 0.61
C ALA A 445 13.45 -3.32 1.65
N THR A 446 12.91 -3.88 2.71
CA THR A 446 12.41 -3.14 3.87
C THR A 446 12.28 -4.04 5.09
N GLY A 447 12.52 -3.47 6.28
CA GLY A 447 12.23 -4.15 7.55
C GLY A 447 10.75 -4.13 7.93
N THR A 448 9.94 -3.28 7.30
CA THR A 448 8.54 -3.02 7.64
C THR A 448 7.67 -2.99 6.38
N PRO A 449 7.42 -4.15 5.73
CA PRO A 449 6.64 -4.21 4.49
C PRO A 449 5.20 -3.74 4.69
N ILE A 450 4.66 -3.90 5.89
CA ILE A 450 3.36 -3.38 6.31
C ILE A 450 3.59 -2.51 7.54
N SER A 451 3.44 -1.20 7.38
CA SER A 451 3.71 -0.25 8.46
C SER A 451 2.46 0.48 8.98
N ASN A 452 1.57 0.87 8.09
CA ASN A 452 0.41 1.70 8.45
C ASN A 452 -0.93 1.09 8.08
N THR A 453 -1.00 0.42 6.93
CA THR A 453 -2.26 -0.09 6.40
C THR A 453 -2.12 -1.47 5.80
N ALA A 454 -3.17 -2.27 5.91
CA ALA A 454 -3.24 -3.56 5.26
C ALA A 454 -3.18 -3.47 3.72
N ALA A 455 -3.56 -2.33 3.13
CA ALA A 455 -3.49 -2.10 1.69
C ALA A 455 -2.05 -2.03 1.13
N GLU A 456 -1.02 -1.94 1.96
CA GLU A 456 0.38 -1.82 1.52
C GLU A 456 0.87 -3.08 0.79
N ILE A 457 0.39 -4.27 1.16
CA ILE A 457 0.69 -5.52 0.42
C ILE A 457 0.23 -5.40 -1.05
N TRP A 458 -1.00 -4.94 -1.28
CA TRP A 458 -1.51 -4.69 -2.63
C TRP A 458 -0.58 -3.79 -3.44
N THR A 459 -0.10 -2.71 -2.83
CA THR A 459 0.81 -1.77 -3.48
C THR A 459 2.10 -2.46 -3.92
N PHE A 460 2.73 -3.24 -3.04
CA PHE A 460 3.97 -3.94 -3.37
C PHE A 460 3.76 -5.08 -4.37
N MET A 461 2.64 -5.76 -4.33
CA MET A 461 2.28 -6.73 -5.38
C MET A 461 2.24 -6.05 -6.75
N ARG A 462 1.66 -4.85 -6.87
CA ARG A 462 1.64 -4.09 -8.14
C ARG A 462 3.02 -3.70 -8.65
N TYR A 463 3.98 -3.46 -7.77
CA TYR A 463 5.37 -3.19 -8.18
C TYR A 463 6.09 -4.42 -8.71
N LEU A 464 5.86 -5.58 -8.11
CA LEU A 464 6.71 -6.76 -8.29
C LEU A 464 6.05 -7.87 -9.12
N MET A 465 4.74 -7.85 -9.27
CA MET A 465 3.97 -8.88 -9.94
C MET A 465 3.35 -8.34 -11.23
N PRO A 466 3.49 -9.04 -12.37
CA PRO A 466 2.78 -8.67 -13.59
C PRO A 466 1.27 -8.61 -13.38
N SER A 467 0.60 -7.68 -14.04
CA SER A 467 -0.87 -7.53 -13.93
C SER A 467 -1.61 -8.78 -14.39
N GLU A 468 -1.09 -9.47 -15.38
CA GLU A 468 -1.61 -10.74 -15.89
C GLU A 468 -1.62 -11.82 -14.81
N THR A 469 -0.51 -11.96 -14.07
CA THR A 469 -0.42 -12.91 -12.95
C THR A 469 -1.42 -12.57 -11.83
N MET A 470 -1.62 -11.30 -11.54
CA MET A 470 -2.64 -10.90 -10.56
C MET A 470 -4.06 -11.26 -11.03
N LYS A 471 -4.34 -11.10 -12.33
CA LYS A 471 -5.62 -11.48 -12.93
C LYS A 471 -5.85 -13.00 -12.89
N GLU A 472 -4.80 -13.81 -13.02
CA GLU A 472 -4.88 -15.27 -12.85
C GLU A 472 -5.37 -15.67 -11.45
N TYR A 473 -5.03 -14.88 -10.42
CA TYR A 473 -5.56 -15.02 -9.05
C TYR A 473 -6.94 -14.38 -8.85
N GLY A 474 -7.62 -13.93 -9.90
CA GLY A 474 -8.90 -13.24 -9.80
C GLY A 474 -8.81 -11.83 -9.21
N ILE A 475 -7.62 -11.22 -9.21
CA ILE A 475 -7.34 -9.90 -8.64
C ILE A 475 -7.12 -8.92 -9.80
N TYR A 476 -8.18 -8.26 -10.24
CA TYR A 476 -8.13 -7.26 -11.32
C TYR A 476 -7.92 -5.85 -10.76
N TYR A 477 -8.55 -5.56 -9.63
CA TYR A 477 -8.57 -4.24 -8.98
C TYR A 477 -8.37 -4.38 -7.47
N PHE A 478 -8.14 -3.26 -6.81
CA PHE A 478 -8.04 -3.22 -5.35
C PHE A 478 -9.27 -3.81 -4.64
N ASP A 479 -10.47 -3.55 -5.18
CA ASP A 479 -11.71 -4.04 -4.59
C ASP A 479 -11.79 -5.58 -4.63
N ASP A 480 -11.21 -6.23 -5.64
CA ASP A 480 -11.08 -7.70 -5.67
C ASP A 480 -10.13 -8.20 -4.59
N PHE A 481 -8.99 -7.53 -4.45
CA PHE A 481 -8.03 -7.87 -3.40
C PHE A 481 -8.66 -7.80 -2.01
N VAL A 482 -9.38 -6.70 -1.72
CA VAL A 482 -10.04 -6.56 -0.42
C VAL A 482 -11.16 -7.57 -0.22
N ARG A 483 -11.89 -7.91 -1.27
CA ARG A 483 -12.99 -8.89 -1.17
C ARG A 483 -12.47 -10.29 -0.90
N ASN A 484 -11.38 -10.66 -1.54
CA ASN A 484 -10.78 -11.97 -1.35
C ASN A 484 -10.01 -12.07 -0.02
N PHE A 485 -9.34 -10.98 0.40
CA PHE A 485 -8.37 -11.03 1.51
C PHE A 485 -8.61 -10.00 2.61
N GLY A 486 -9.48 -9.02 2.42
CA GLY A 486 -9.66 -7.92 3.36
C GLY A 486 -10.75 -8.20 4.39
N ASN A 487 -10.46 -7.88 5.65
CA ASN A 487 -11.43 -7.86 6.73
C ASN A 487 -11.77 -6.41 7.08
N ILE A 488 -12.96 -5.96 6.65
CA ILE A 488 -13.47 -4.63 7.01
C ILE A 488 -14.39 -4.77 8.22
N GLN A 489 -14.01 -4.09 9.30
CA GLN A 489 -14.75 -4.08 10.56
C GLN A 489 -15.14 -2.66 10.95
N GLN A 490 -16.29 -2.52 11.60
CA GLN A 490 -16.65 -1.29 12.27
C GLN A 490 -15.97 -1.24 13.65
N MET A 491 -15.15 -0.21 13.88
CA MET A 491 -14.41 -0.05 15.11
C MET A 491 -14.70 1.30 15.75
N LEU A 492 -14.86 1.29 17.06
CA LEU A 492 -14.98 2.49 17.87
C LEU A 492 -13.59 3.08 18.10
N GLU A 493 -13.32 4.23 17.56
CA GLU A 493 -12.01 4.87 17.63
C GLU A 493 -12.07 6.20 18.35
N PHE A 494 -10.99 6.51 19.07
CA PHE A 494 -10.81 7.79 19.74
C PHE A 494 -10.43 8.85 18.70
N THR A 495 -11.20 9.93 18.64
CA THR A 495 -10.86 11.08 17.79
C THR A 495 -9.78 11.93 18.45
N THR A 496 -9.10 12.76 17.67
CA THR A 496 -8.12 13.75 18.16
C THR A 496 -8.72 14.73 19.16
N SER A 497 -10.04 14.97 19.12
CA SER A 497 -10.78 15.79 20.08
C SER A 497 -11.21 15.04 21.35
N GLY A 498 -10.81 13.78 21.53
CA GLY A 498 -11.11 12.98 22.72
C GLY A 498 -12.53 12.40 22.74
N LYS A 499 -13.22 12.33 21.60
CA LYS A 499 -14.54 11.71 21.45
C LYS A 499 -14.41 10.35 20.79
N PHE A 500 -15.33 9.44 21.11
CA PHE A 500 -15.47 8.20 20.36
C PHE A 500 -16.22 8.43 19.06
N LYS A 501 -15.70 7.85 17.97
CA LYS A 501 -16.36 7.83 16.67
C LYS A 501 -16.25 6.43 16.07
N GLU A 502 -17.35 5.94 15.55
CA GLU A 502 -17.37 4.70 14.79
C GLU A 502 -16.82 4.95 13.39
N ASN A 503 -15.85 4.14 12.99
CA ASN A 503 -15.29 4.17 11.65
C ASN A 503 -15.16 2.74 11.12
N ASN A 504 -15.42 2.58 9.83
CA ASN A 504 -15.06 1.36 9.13
C ASN A 504 -13.54 1.32 8.93
N ARG A 505 -12.93 0.18 9.22
CA ARG A 505 -11.49 -0.02 9.07
C ARG A 505 -11.21 -1.30 8.32
N PHE A 506 -10.25 -1.25 7.43
CA PHE A 506 -9.57 -2.45 6.95
C PHE A 506 -8.69 -2.96 8.12
N ALA A 507 -9.28 -3.84 8.94
CA ALA A 507 -8.71 -4.22 10.23
C ALA A 507 -7.65 -5.33 10.13
N GLY A 508 -7.67 -6.11 9.04
CA GLY A 508 -6.75 -7.23 8.86
C GLY A 508 -7.08 -8.03 7.61
N TYR A 509 -6.57 -9.23 7.56
CA TYR A 509 -6.76 -10.15 6.42
C TYR A 509 -7.60 -11.35 6.81
N ILE A 510 -8.31 -11.85 5.82
CA ILE A 510 -8.98 -13.15 5.77
C ILE A 510 -8.27 -13.99 4.71
N ASP A 511 -8.48 -15.30 4.73
CA ASP A 511 -7.85 -16.23 3.78
C ASP A 511 -6.31 -16.04 3.72
N LEU A 512 -5.71 -15.98 4.91
CA LEU A 512 -4.28 -15.75 5.09
C LEU A 512 -3.38 -16.78 4.38
N PRO A 513 -3.70 -18.08 4.36
CA PRO A 513 -2.87 -19.07 3.66
C PRO A 513 -2.70 -18.75 2.18
N GLU A 514 -3.78 -18.37 1.49
CA GLU A 514 -3.80 -18.02 0.08
C GLU A 514 -3.03 -16.72 -0.17
N LEU A 515 -3.28 -15.69 0.63
CA LEU A 515 -2.56 -14.43 0.55
C LEU A 515 -1.07 -14.62 0.77
N VAL A 516 -0.68 -15.43 1.77
CA VAL A 516 0.72 -15.74 2.06
C VAL A 516 1.37 -16.51 0.90
N ARG A 517 0.67 -17.42 0.25
CA ARG A 517 1.17 -18.11 -0.95
C ARG A 517 1.43 -17.14 -2.10
N ILE A 518 0.45 -16.29 -2.42
CA ILE A 518 0.61 -15.29 -3.48
C ILE A 518 1.75 -14.32 -3.10
N TRP A 519 1.77 -13.83 -1.88
CA TRP A 519 2.82 -12.92 -1.41
C TRP A 519 4.21 -13.56 -1.42
N SER A 520 4.35 -14.80 -0.99
CA SER A 520 5.64 -15.51 -0.96
C SER A 520 6.19 -15.82 -2.35
N SER A 521 5.36 -15.73 -3.42
CA SER A 521 5.89 -15.83 -4.78
C SER A 521 6.82 -14.66 -5.13
N VAL A 522 6.60 -13.48 -4.56
CA VAL A 522 7.39 -12.26 -4.80
C VAL A 522 8.05 -11.70 -3.53
N SER A 523 8.01 -12.40 -2.41
CA SER A 523 8.63 -11.95 -1.17
C SER A 523 9.46 -13.03 -0.49
N ASP A 524 10.50 -12.58 0.21
CA ASP A 524 11.34 -13.37 1.11
C ASP A 524 11.29 -12.73 2.49
N THR A 525 10.78 -13.46 3.48
CA THR A 525 10.56 -12.92 4.82
C THR A 525 11.51 -13.57 5.82
N VAL A 526 12.34 -12.75 6.48
CA VAL A 526 13.30 -13.21 7.47
C VAL A 526 13.17 -12.38 8.74
N ARG A 527 12.92 -13.05 9.86
CA ARG A 527 12.93 -12.42 11.18
C ARG A 527 14.31 -12.49 11.79
N THR A 528 14.64 -11.56 12.67
CA THR A 528 15.94 -11.51 13.35
C THR A 528 16.26 -12.83 14.09
N LYS A 529 15.26 -13.43 14.72
CA LYS A 529 15.39 -14.74 15.40
C LYS A 529 15.68 -15.90 14.48
N ASP A 530 15.27 -15.82 13.20
CA ASP A 530 15.44 -16.88 12.21
C ASP A 530 16.72 -16.67 11.38
N ALA A 531 17.39 -15.51 11.54
CA ALA A 531 18.54 -15.09 10.73
C ALA A 531 19.88 -15.75 11.12
N GLY A 532 19.90 -16.66 12.08
CA GLY A 532 21.09 -17.39 12.55
C GLY A 532 22.23 -16.48 13.05
N GLY A 533 22.65 -16.62 14.30
CA GLY A 533 23.78 -15.89 14.89
C GLY A 533 23.56 -14.38 15.12
N VAL A 534 22.34 -13.86 14.90
CA VAL A 534 21.97 -12.47 15.29
C VAL A 534 21.37 -12.44 16.66
N SER A 535 20.42 -13.33 16.97
CA SER A 535 19.78 -13.46 18.28
C SER A 535 20.78 -13.73 19.39
N ASP A 536 21.79 -14.57 19.13
CA ASP A 536 22.79 -14.96 20.13
C ASP A 536 23.75 -13.83 20.51
N LYS A 537 23.79 -12.76 19.71
CA LYS A 537 24.63 -11.57 19.95
C LYS A 537 23.87 -10.40 20.58
N ILE A 538 22.54 -10.51 20.68
CA ILE A 538 21.71 -9.49 21.31
C ILE A 538 21.68 -9.80 22.80
N PRO A 539 22.19 -8.90 23.68
CA PRO A 539 22.08 -9.10 25.12
C PRO A 539 20.62 -9.27 25.53
N GLU A 540 20.38 -10.23 26.41
CA GLU A 540 19.07 -10.37 27.01
C GLU A 540 18.74 -9.16 27.90
N MET A 541 17.52 -8.65 27.75
CA MET A 541 17.08 -7.58 28.62
C MET A 541 16.90 -8.11 30.05
N GLU A 542 17.42 -7.41 31.02
CA GLU A 542 17.17 -7.69 32.45
C GLU A 542 15.67 -7.68 32.73
N GLY A 543 15.15 -8.80 33.29
CA GLY A 543 13.72 -8.99 33.50
C GLY A 543 12.89 -9.35 32.27
N GLY A 544 13.52 -9.55 31.08
CA GLY A 544 12.87 -10.07 29.85
C GLY A 544 11.86 -9.15 29.17
N LYS A 545 11.60 -7.94 29.71
CA LYS A 545 10.65 -6.97 29.15
C LYS A 545 11.16 -5.54 29.31
N ALA A 546 10.84 -4.69 28.34
CA ALA A 546 11.02 -3.25 28.47
C ALA A 546 10.19 -2.71 29.65
N GLN A 547 10.77 -1.80 30.42
CA GLN A 547 10.10 -1.15 31.53
C GLN A 547 9.50 0.18 31.05
N ASP A 548 8.19 0.35 31.25
CA ASP A 548 7.52 1.61 30.95
C ASP A 548 7.68 2.58 32.11
N LEU A 549 8.32 3.73 31.87
CA LEU A 549 8.47 4.80 32.82
C LEU A 549 7.41 5.87 32.61
N TYR A 550 6.51 6.03 33.59
CA TYR A 550 5.45 7.02 33.56
C TYR A 550 5.89 8.29 34.27
N LEU A 551 5.90 9.41 33.57
CA LEU A 551 6.23 10.72 34.13
C LEU A 551 4.96 11.55 34.37
N PRO A 552 4.91 12.34 35.43
CA PRO A 552 3.81 13.26 35.69
C PRO A 552 3.77 14.34 34.57
N GLN A 553 2.56 14.74 34.23
CA GLN A 553 2.38 15.80 33.24
C GLN A 553 2.86 17.15 33.80
N THR A 554 3.80 17.78 33.14
CA THR A 554 4.34 19.10 33.53
C THR A 554 3.29 20.21 33.42
N THR A 555 3.49 21.33 34.09
CA THR A 555 2.55 22.48 34.08
C THR A 555 2.50 23.11 32.68
N ALA A 556 3.66 23.27 32.02
CA ALA A 556 3.76 23.80 30.66
C ALA A 556 3.03 22.87 29.67
N LEU A 557 3.25 21.54 29.76
CA LEU A 557 2.56 20.58 28.92
C LEU A 557 1.04 20.67 29.09
N ARG A 558 0.54 20.80 30.33
CA ARG A 558 -0.90 20.95 30.59
C ARG A 558 -1.48 22.20 29.90
N GLY A 559 -0.75 23.32 29.93
CA GLY A 559 -1.13 24.55 29.23
C GLY A 559 -1.23 24.35 27.71
N ILE A 560 -0.20 23.75 27.11
CA ILE A 560 -0.17 23.47 25.66
C ILE A 560 -1.28 22.50 25.27
N MET A 561 -1.51 21.44 26.06
CA MET A 561 -2.58 20.47 25.78
C MET A 561 -3.98 21.09 25.87
N LYS A 562 -4.18 22.06 26.77
CA LYS A 562 -5.44 22.83 26.84
C LYS A 562 -5.65 23.67 25.57
N TYR A 563 -4.61 24.32 25.08
CA TYR A 563 -4.64 25.05 23.80
C TYR A 563 -4.96 24.11 22.63
N VAL A 564 -4.20 23.02 22.50
CA VAL A 564 -4.42 22.00 21.44
C VAL A 564 -5.86 21.50 21.44
N LYS A 565 -6.41 21.20 22.62
CA LYS A 565 -7.79 20.74 22.75
C LYS A 565 -8.79 21.79 22.28
N ALA A 566 -8.60 23.04 22.66
CA ALA A 566 -9.48 24.14 22.26
C ALA A 566 -9.49 24.36 20.73
N GLU A 567 -8.33 24.29 20.08
CA GLU A 567 -8.20 24.41 18.63
C GLU A 567 -8.88 23.24 17.90
N LEU A 568 -8.72 22.01 18.38
CA LEU A 568 -9.38 20.84 17.81
C LEU A 568 -10.90 20.87 17.99
N GLU A 569 -11.40 21.38 19.14
CA GLU A 569 -12.83 21.57 19.36
C GLU A 569 -13.40 22.68 18.47
N ALA A 570 -12.64 23.73 18.22
CA ALA A 570 -13.01 24.78 17.26
C ALA A 570 -13.07 24.23 15.83
N TYR A 571 -12.07 23.46 15.42
CA TYR A 571 -12.05 22.79 14.13
C TYR A 571 -13.25 21.82 13.96
N ASP A 572 -13.62 21.07 14.99
CA ASP A 572 -14.77 20.14 14.93
C ASP A 572 -16.10 20.87 14.67
N LYS A 573 -16.23 22.13 15.10
CA LYS A 573 -17.42 22.97 14.90
C LYS A 573 -17.48 23.63 13.52
N MET A 574 -16.39 23.64 12.76
CA MET A 574 -16.31 24.24 11.43
C MET A 574 -17.23 23.53 10.44
N SER A 575 -17.76 24.28 9.48
CA SER A 575 -18.50 23.73 8.33
C SER A 575 -17.61 22.85 7.44
N GLY A 576 -18.20 22.03 6.60
CA GLY A 576 -17.45 21.15 5.69
C GLY A 576 -16.50 21.91 4.74
N LYS A 577 -16.86 23.14 4.33
CA LYS A 577 -16.02 24.00 3.49
C LYS A 577 -14.82 24.54 4.27
N GLU A 578 -15.07 25.08 5.46
CA GLU A 578 -14.01 25.59 6.34
C GLU A 578 -13.04 24.48 6.77
N LYS A 579 -13.53 23.27 7.07
CA LYS A 579 -12.67 22.11 7.36
C LYS A 579 -11.76 21.75 6.20
N LYS A 580 -12.22 21.89 4.96
CA LYS A 580 -11.42 21.61 3.78
C LYS A 580 -10.30 22.64 3.62
N GLU A 581 -10.62 23.93 3.83
CA GLU A 581 -9.64 25.02 3.77
C GLU A 581 -8.62 24.93 4.92
N ASN A 582 -9.04 24.48 6.10
CA ASN A 582 -8.23 24.36 7.31
C ASN A 582 -7.81 22.91 7.64
N SER A 583 -7.69 22.05 6.64
CA SER A 583 -7.40 20.61 6.81
C SER A 583 -6.04 20.33 7.48
N HIS A 584 -5.14 21.29 7.54
CA HIS A 584 -3.83 21.22 8.21
C HIS A 584 -3.92 21.30 9.74
N ILE A 585 -4.97 21.94 10.31
CA ILE A 585 -5.08 22.18 11.76
C ILE A 585 -4.93 20.91 12.59
N PRO A 586 -5.65 19.80 12.34
CA PRO A 586 -5.52 18.59 13.16
C PRO A 586 -4.08 18.04 13.18
N LEU A 587 -3.40 18.04 12.02
CA LEU A 587 -2.03 17.54 11.91
C LEU A 587 -1.04 18.46 12.66
N THR A 588 -1.21 19.77 12.53
CA THR A 588 -0.40 20.78 13.23
C THR A 588 -0.57 20.64 14.74
N MET A 589 -1.81 20.54 15.22
CA MET A 589 -2.11 20.38 16.65
C MET A 589 -1.55 19.06 17.21
N TYR A 590 -1.65 17.97 16.43
CA TYR A 590 -1.04 16.71 16.81
C TYR A 590 0.48 16.78 16.91
N SER A 591 1.14 17.47 15.96
CA SER A 591 2.59 17.67 15.97
C SER A 591 3.03 18.50 17.16
N ILE A 592 2.31 19.57 17.49
CA ILE A 592 2.52 20.40 18.68
C ILE A 592 2.38 19.56 19.95
N ALA A 593 1.30 18.78 20.08
CA ALA A 593 1.08 17.93 21.24
C ALA A 593 2.19 16.89 21.42
N LYS A 594 2.64 16.27 20.31
CA LYS A 594 3.71 15.28 20.32
C LYS A 594 5.06 15.88 20.72
N ALA A 595 5.41 17.05 20.19
CA ALA A 595 6.64 17.76 20.53
C ALA A 595 6.62 18.20 22.00
N ALA A 596 5.53 18.84 22.45
CA ALA A 596 5.37 19.26 23.83
C ALA A 596 5.39 18.08 24.85
N ALA A 597 4.91 16.92 24.44
CA ALA A 597 4.97 15.71 25.28
C ALA A 597 6.39 15.16 25.48
N VAL A 598 7.34 15.53 24.62
CA VAL A 598 8.77 15.23 24.79
C VAL A 598 9.40 16.30 25.68
N ASP A 599 9.28 17.55 25.27
CA ASP A 599 9.74 18.71 26.02
C ASP A 599 8.96 19.96 25.57
N ALA A 600 8.42 20.73 26.51
CA ALA A 600 7.62 21.91 26.20
C ALA A 600 8.41 22.98 25.41
N ARG A 601 9.72 23.05 25.61
CA ARG A 601 10.63 23.99 24.91
C ARG A 601 10.72 23.74 23.41
N LEU A 602 10.33 22.55 22.92
CA LEU A 602 10.25 22.25 21.47
C LEU A 602 9.08 22.99 20.77
N VAL A 603 8.16 23.54 21.57
CA VAL A 603 6.97 24.24 21.07
C VAL A 603 6.98 25.71 21.51
N ASP A 604 7.43 25.97 22.73
CA ASP A 604 7.49 27.29 23.33
C ASP A 604 8.91 27.52 23.88
N GLU A 605 9.70 28.32 23.15
CA GLU A 605 11.08 28.66 23.52
C GLU A 605 11.19 29.40 24.87
N THR A 606 10.08 29.98 25.35
CA THR A 606 10.02 30.67 26.64
C THR A 606 9.70 29.73 27.82
N ALA A 607 9.36 28.47 27.55
CA ALA A 607 9.07 27.51 28.58
C ALA A 607 10.32 27.21 29.44
N GLU A 608 10.13 27.17 30.75
CA GLU A 608 11.20 26.79 31.68
C GLU A 608 11.58 25.31 31.52
N ASP A 609 12.84 25.02 31.86
CA ASP A 609 13.34 23.65 31.89
C ASP A 609 12.69 22.87 33.04
N ASP A 610 11.78 21.96 32.72
CA ASP A 610 11.09 21.14 33.71
C ASP A 610 11.89 19.84 33.96
N PRO A 611 12.35 19.60 35.22
CA PRO A 611 13.10 18.40 35.55
C PRO A 611 12.32 17.09 35.29
N ASN A 612 11.00 17.15 35.13
CA ASN A 612 10.15 16.01 34.83
C ASN A 612 9.85 15.89 33.32
N SER A 613 10.51 16.66 32.45
CA SER A 613 10.39 16.46 31.01
C SER A 613 10.96 15.08 30.62
N LYS A 614 10.44 14.50 29.54
CA LYS A 614 10.96 13.21 29.04
C LYS A 614 12.43 13.32 28.63
N THR A 615 12.85 14.48 28.11
CA THR A 615 14.25 14.75 27.76
C THR A 615 15.15 14.65 28.99
N ASN A 616 14.79 15.33 30.08
CA ASN A 616 15.57 15.31 31.31
C ASN A 616 15.61 13.92 31.96
N GLU A 617 14.49 13.21 31.93
CA GLU A 617 14.47 11.83 32.44
C GLU A 617 15.32 10.88 31.58
N ALA A 618 15.27 10.99 30.25
CA ALA A 618 16.13 10.20 29.38
C ALA A 618 17.62 10.43 29.70
N VAL A 619 18.02 11.69 29.92
CA VAL A 619 19.39 12.03 30.36
C VAL A 619 19.72 11.38 31.70
N ARG A 620 18.82 11.46 32.71
CA ARG A 620 19.03 10.83 34.01
C ARG A 620 19.21 9.32 33.92
N GLN A 621 18.38 8.65 33.14
CA GLN A 621 18.49 7.20 32.97
C GLN A 621 19.75 6.81 32.22
N THR A 622 20.14 7.58 31.16
CA THR A 622 21.40 7.36 30.45
C THR A 622 22.62 7.51 31.37
N LEU A 623 22.65 8.58 32.18
CA LEU A 623 23.74 8.79 33.14
C LEU A 623 23.79 7.73 34.25
N ARG A 624 22.62 7.22 34.69
CA ARG A 624 22.54 6.11 35.61
C ARG A 624 23.13 4.83 35.03
N SER A 625 22.68 4.46 33.82
CA SER A 625 23.20 3.29 33.10
C SER A 625 24.71 3.36 32.88
N LEU A 626 25.23 4.54 32.48
CA LEU A 626 26.67 4.75 32.30
C LEU A 626 27.45 4.54 33.62
N LYS A 627 26.91 4.97 34.76
CA LYS A 627 27.57 4.76 36.08
C LYS A 627 27.55 3.29 36.47
N GLU A 628 26.44 2.60 36.23
CA GLU A 628 26.28 1.17 36.53
C GLU A 628 27.15 0.27 35.63
N THR A 629 27.40 0.66 34.37
CA THR A 629 28.23 -0.10 33.41
C THR A 629 29.71 0.27 33.47
N ALA A 630 30.10 1.40 34.08
CA ALA A 630 31.50 1.84 34.22
C ALA A 630 32.14 1.29 35.52
N SER A 631 31.38 0.63 36.36
CA SER A 631 31.86 -0.10 37.55
C SER A 631 32.01 -1.59 37.25
#